data_d02479b503c1a4882f92fd022bffba13
#
_entry.id   d02479b503c1a4882f92fd022bffba13
#
_cell.length_a   1.000
_cell.length_b   1.000
_cell.length_c   1.000
_cell.angle_alpha   90.00
_cell.angle_beta   90.00
_cell.angle_gamma   90.00
#
_symmetry.space_group_name_H-M   'P 1'
#
loop_
_entity.id
_entity.type
_entity.pdbx_description
1 polymer ?
#
loop_
_entity_poly.entity_id
_entity_poly.type
_entity_poly.pdbx_seq_one_letter_code
_entity_poly.pdbx_strand_id
1 'polypeptide(L)'
;GNVDSMVSHYSVAKIPRAEDEYSPGGIGGARPDRSATVYTRLAKEAYPDLPVILGGLEASLRRFAHYDYWLDTVLPSIAEDSGADLISFGMGEHQTVEIARRLAAGEPVESITDVDGTCYLTDFDHLPEKYVECAGFRKVASDKVAYAKACRIQMDNQDLGSGQIIVQK
;
A
#
# COMPACT_ATOMS: atom_id res chain seq x y z
N GLY A 1 3.10 -10.22 -3.29
CA GLY A 1 3.88 -11.22 -2.58
C GLY A 1 3.38 -11.45 -1.17
N ASN A 2 3.72 -12.59 -0.60
CA ASN A 2 3.29 -12.99 0.75
C ASN A 2 4.27 -12.53 1.85
N VAL A 3 5.20 -11.66 1.50
CA VAL A 3 6.23 -11.20 2.42
C VAL A 3 6.49 -9.71 2.23
N ASP A 4 6.92 -9.07 3.30
CA ASP A 4 7.47 -7.73 3.29
C ASP A 4 8.97 -7.79 2.93
N SER A 5 9.43 -6.94 2.00
CA SER A 5 10.82 -6.94 1.53
C SER A 5 11.82 -6.74 2.66
N MET A 6 11.55 -5.80 3.57
CA MET A 6 12.46 -5.53 4.69
C MET A 6 12.53 -6.71 5.66
N VAL A 7 11.40 -7.38 5.92
CA VAL A 7 11.36 -8.58 6.78
C VAL A 7 12.10 -9.75 6.14
N SER A 8 12.05 -9.88 4.80
CA SER A 8 12.80 -10.93 4.11
C SER A 8 14.30 -10.64 4.05
N HIS A 9 14.71 -9.37 4.00
CA HIS A 9 16.12 -8.99 3.87
C HIS A 9 16.87 -8.90 5.21
N TYR A 10 16.16 -8.58 6.30
CA TYR A 10 16.81 -8.26 7.57
C TYR A 10 16.16 -8.98 8.76
N SER A 11 16.96 -9.20 9.78
CA SER A 11 16.48 -9.57 11.11
C SER A 11 15.93 -8.36 11.87
N VAL A 12 15.24 -8.60 12.99
CA VAL A 12 14.77 -7.53 13.89
C VAL A 12 15.93 -6.63 14.39
N ALA A 13 17.14 -7.18 14.52
CA ALA A 13 18.32 -6.42 14.88
C ALA A 13 18.98 -5.67 13.70
N LYS A 14 18.27 -5.54 12.57
CA LYS A 14 18.73 -4.89 11.33
C LYS A 14 19.99 -5.55 10.72
N ILE A 15 20.20 -6.84 10.98
CA ILE A 15 21.29 -7.62 10.40
C ILE A 15 20.83 -8.21 9.07
N PRO A 16 21.56 -8.00 7.95
CA PRO A 16 21.24 -8.58 6.66
C PRO A 16 21.17 -10.12 6.73
N ARG A 17 20.20 -10.70 6.08
CA ARG A 17 20.10 -12.16 5.91
C ARG A 17 20.99 -12.60 4.76
N ALA A 18 21.67 -13.74 4.92
CA ALA A 18 22.51 -14.31 3.87
C ALA A 18 21.67 -14.93 2.73
N GLU A 19 20.45 -15.35 3.03
CA GLU A 19 19.55 -16.03 2.10
C GLU A 19 18.28 -15.21 1.88
N ASP A 20 17.76 -15.24 0.66
CA ASP A 20 16.47 -14.67 0.26
C ASP A 20 15.78 -15.62 -0.70
N GLU A 21 14.73 -16.31 -0.24
CA GLU A 21 13.96 -17.29 -1.03
C GLU A 21 13.33 -16.69 -2.30
N TYR A 22 13.18 -15.37 -2.37
CA TYR A 22 12.59 -14.64 -3.50
C TYR A 22 13.63 -14.13 -4.50
N SER A 23 14.92 -14.40 -4.25
CA SER A 23 16.02 -14.06 -5.17
C SER A 23 16.45 -15.26 -5.99
N PRO A 24 16.87 -15.06 -7.25
CA PRO A 24 17.50 -16.12 -8.03
C PRO A 24 18.71 -16.71 -7.29
N GLY A 25 18.72 -18.05 -7.13
CA GLY A 25 19.78 -18.75 -6.39
C GLY A 25 19.71 -18.59 -4.88
N GLY A 26 18.67 -17.98 -4.33
CA GLY A 26 18.49 -17.81 -2.89
C GLY A 26 19.46 -16.83 -2.23
N ILE A 27 20.15 -16.00 -2.98
CA ILE A 27 21.21 -15.10 -2.48
C ILE A 27 20.60 -13.82 -1.91
N GLY A 28 20.90 -13.51 -0.64
CA GLY A 28 20.47 -12.28 0.00
C GLY A 28 21.09 -11.03 -0.64
N GLY A 29 20.36 -9.89 -0.56
CA GLY A 29 20.82 -8.60 -1.06
C GLY A 29 20.69 -8.38 -2.58
N ALA A 30 20.12 -9.33 -3.33
CA ALA A 30 19.93 -9.20 -4.77
C ALA A 30 18.66 -8.40 -5.15
N ARG A 31 17.69 -8.28 -4.24
CA ARG A 31 16.47 -7.48 -4.44
C ARG A 31 16.56 -6.13 -3.71
N PRO A 32 15.86 -5.09 -4.21
CA PRO A 32 15.76 -3.82 -3.49
C PRO A 32 15.08 -3.99 -2.13
N ASP A 33 15.48 -3.19 -1.15
CA ASP A 33 14.92 -3.22 0.22
C ASP A 33 13.42 -2.92 0.29
N ARG A 34 12.91 -2.09 -0.60
CA ARG A 34 11.48 -1.79 -0.75
C ARG A 34 11.03 -2.21 -2.13
N SER A 35 11.03 -3.53 -2.35
CA SER A 35 10.81 -4.12 -3.67
C SER A 35 9.51 -3.66 -4.30
N ALA A 36 8.42 -3.58 -3.54
CA ALA A 36 7.12 -3.13 -4.04
C ALA A 36 7.20 -1.69 -4.59
N THR A 37 7.78 -0.76 -3.84
CA THR A 37 7.96 0.64 -4.28
C THR A 37 8.88 0.74 -5.49
N VAL A 38 10.05 0.08 -5.42
CA VAL A 38 11.07 0.19 -6.49
C VAL A 38 10.56 -0.40 -7.79
N TYR A 39 9.94 -1.58 -7.77
CA TYR A 39 9.44 -2.22 -8.98
C TYR A 39 8.23 -1.48 -9.57
N THR A 40 7.37 -0.87 -8.75
CA THR A 40 6.28 -0.03 -9.22
C THR A 40 6.82 1.20 -9.94
N ARG A 41 7.81 1.90 -9.36
CA ARG A 41 8.45 3.06 -10.01
C ARG A 41 9.09 2.68 -11.35
N LEU A 42 9.83 1.57 -11.40
CA LEU A 42 10.42 1.07 -12.64
C LEU A 42 9.37 0.71 -13.70
N ALA A 43 8.25 0.12 -13.28
CA ALA A 43 7.15 -0.19 -14.20
C ALA A 43 6.53 1.09 -14.76
N LYS A 44 6.28 2.10 -13.93
CA LYS A 44 5.76 3.41 -14.34
C LYS A 44 6.74 4.18 -15.23
N GLU A 45 8.04 4.09 -14.96
CA GLU A 45 9.07 4.70 -15.79
C GLU A 45 9.11 4.05 -17.19
N ALA A 46 9.04 2.72 -17.24
CA ALA A 46 9.07 1.99 -18.51
C ALA A 46 7.76 2.09 -19.32
N TYR A 47 6.63 2.19 -18.63
CA TYR A 47 5.28 2.20 -19.19
C TYR A 47 4.40 3.23 -18.46
N PRO A 48 4.55 4.54 -18.74
CA PRO A 48 3.87 5.60 -18.00
C PRO A 48 2.34 5.52 -18.00
N ASP A 49 1.78 5.07 -19.12
CA ASP A 49 0.33 5.00 -19.34
C ASP A 49 -0.29 3.66 -18.87
N LEU A 50 0.53 2.72 -18.40
CA LEU A 50 0.03 1.43 -17.96
C LEU A 50 -0.46 1.53 -16.49
N PRO A 51 -1.71 1.11 -16.20
CA PRO A 51 -2.18 1.04 -14.82
C PRO A 51 -1.35 0.04 -14.00
N VAL A 52 -0.88 0.46 -12.84
CA VAL A 52 -0.16 -0.39 -11.89
C VAL A 52 -0.98 -0.61 -10.63
N ILE A 53 -1.45 -1.84 -10.47
CA ILE A 53 -2.20 -2.26 -9.29
C ILE A 53 -1.23 -2.95 -8.34
N LEU A 54 -1.04 -2.37 -7.17
CA LEU A 54 -0.11 -2.86 -6.18
C LEU A 54 -0.85 -3.69 -5.12
N GLY A 55 -0.38 -4.90 -4.85
CA GLY A 55 -1.00 -5.80 -3.88
C GLY A 55 0.02 -6.53 -3.03
N GLY A 56 -0.49 -7.43 -2.18
CA GLY A 56 0.30 -8.25 -1.29
C GLY A 56 0.53 -7.63 0.10
N LEU A 57 1.28 -8.33 0.93
CA LEU A 57 1.45 -7.97 2.34
C LEU A 57 2.12 -6.60 2.52
N GLU A 58 3.17 -6.32 1.79
CA GLU A 58 3.91 -5.06 1.85
C GLU A 58 3.02 -3.86 1.53
N ALA A 59 2.23 -3.94 0.45
CA ALA A 59 1.27 -2.90 0.07
C ALA A 59 0.14 -2.76 1.10
N SER A 60 -0.41 -3.87 1.57
CA SER A 60 -1.50 -3.88 2.55
C SER A 60 -1.12 -3.18 3.86
N LEU A 61 0.09 -3.42 4.36
CA LEU A 61 0.59 -2.81 5.60
C LEU A 61 0.91 -1.32 5.44
N ARG A 62 1.22 -0.87 4.21
CA ARG A 62 1.68 0.49 3.91
C ARG A 62 0.67 1.32 3.13
N ARG A 63 -0.61 0.90 3.05
CA ARG A 63 -1.66 1.61 2.31
C ARG A 63 -2.02 2.99 2.87
N PHE A 64 -1.74 3.23 4.15
CA PHE A 64 -1.82 4.53 4.81
C PHE A 64 -0.44 4.97 5.30
N ALA A 65 -0.36 6.17 5.89
CA ALA A 65 0.84 6.58 6.60
C ALA A 65 1.19 5.55 7.68
N HIS A 66 2.44 5.10 7.67
CA HIS A 66 2.89 3.96 8.48
C HIS A 66 4.25 4.23 9.10
N TYR A 67 4.51 3.60 10.26
CA TYR A 67 5.81 3.65 10.89
C TYR A 67 6.79 2.69 10.19
N ASP A 68 7.89 3.25 9.71
CA ASP A 68 9.01 2.48 9.16
C ASP A 68 10.05 2.22 10.25
N TYR A 69 10.13 0.98 10.69
CA TYR A 69 11.06 0.55 11.75
C TYR A 69 12.53 0.77 11.36
N TRP A 70 12.85 0.67 10.06
CA TRP A 70 14.24 0.81 9.59
C TRP A 70 14.73 2.23 9.71
N LEU A 71 13.92 3.18 9.29
CA LEU A 71 14.21 4.62 9.31
C LEU A 71 13.86 5.28 10.64
N ASP A 72 13.14 4.58 11.54
CA ASP A 72 12.61 5.12 12.80
C ASP A 72 11.75 6.38 12.58
N THR A 73 10.89 6.34 11.57
CA THR A 73 10.03 7.47 11.21
C THR A 73 8.71 7.00 10.62
N VAL A 74 7.74 7.91 10.52
CA VAL A 74 6.49 7.67 9.80
C VAL A 74 6.68 8.07 8.34
N LEU A 75 6.36 7.16 7.42
CA LEU A 75 6.36 7.38 5.98
C LEU A 75 4.93 7.58 5.46
N PRO A 76 4.74 8.20 4.28
CA PRO A 76 3.43 8.34 3.65
C PRO A 76 2.90 6.99 3.15
N SER A 77 1.70 6.99 2.57
CA SER A 77 1.15 5.82 1.89
C SER A 77 2.09 5.31 0.81
N ILE A 78 2.16 3.98 0.65
CA ILE A 78 2.92 3.38 -0.45
C ILE A 78 2.37 3.77 -1.84
N ALA A 79 1.09 4.12 -1.97
CA ALA A 79 0.55 4.65 -3.21
C ALA A 79 1.23 5.96 -3.61
N GLU A 80 1.40 6.88 -2.65
CA GLU A 80 2.11 8.14 -2.85
C GLU A 80 3.60 7.91 -3.12
N ASP A 81 4.22 7.03 -2.34
CA ASP A 81 5.66 6.76 -2.46
C ASP A 81 6.03 6.00 -3.73
N SER A 82 5.19 5.07 -4.19
CA SER A 82 5.48 4.23 -5.36
C SER A 82 4.94 4.78 -6.68
N GLY A 83 3.89 5.60 -6.63
CA GLY A 83 3.13 6.04 -7.82
C GLY A 83 2.18 4.95 -8.35
N ALA A 84 1.79 3.96 -7.53
CA ALA A 84 0.76 3.00 -7.90
C ALA A 84 -0.60 3.68 -8.07
N ASP A 85 -1.36 3.28 -9.07
CA ASP A 85 -2.68 3.85 -9.35
C ASP A 85 -3.74 3.34 -8.37
N LEU A 86 -3.61 2.08 -7.95
CA LEU A 86 -4.53 1.43 -7.04
C LEU A 86 -3.79 0.42 -6.16
N ILE A 87 -4.18 0.33 -4.89
CA ILE A 87 -3.72 -0.72 -3.98
C ILE A 87 -4.87 -1.69 -3.75
N SER A 88 -4.63 -2.99 -3.95
CA SER A 88 -5.51 -4.06 -3.49
C SER A 88 -4.95 -4.64 -2.21
N PHE A 89 -5.66 -4.52 -1.09
CA PHE A 89 -5.18 -4.96 0.21
C PHE A 89 -5.97 -6.16 0.76
N GLY A 90 -5.37 -6.87 1.70
CA GLY A 90 -5.96 -8.07 2.26
C GLY A 90 -5.90 -9.27 1.30
N MET A 91 -6.96 -10.07 1.29
CA MET A 91 -7.10 -11.23 0.38
C MET A 91 -7.71 -10.74 -0.94
N GLY A 92 -6.84 -10.41 -1.89
CA GLY A 92 -7.17 -9.65 -3.10
C GLY A 92 -7.70 -10.45 -4.28
N GLU A 93 -8.20 -11.69 -4.10
CA GLU A 93 -8.64 -12.54 -5.20
C GLU A 93 -9.84 -11.94 -5.96
N HIS A 94 -10.86 -11.50 -5.23
CA HIS A 94 -12.05 -10.88 -5.83
C HIS A 94 -11.75 -9.53 -6.46
N GLN A 95 -11.00 -8.68 -5.75
CA GLN A 95 -10.59 -7.36 -6.23
C GLN A 95 -9.78 -7.48 -7.53
N THR A 96 -8.81 -8.41 -7.56
CA THR A 96 -7.97 -8.62 -8.76
C THR A 96 -8.81 -8.99 -9.97
N VAL A 97 -9.76 -9.91 -9.83
CA VAL A 97 -10.65 -10.33 -10.92
C VAL A 97 -11.54 -9.17 -11.38
N GLU A 98 -12.16 -8.45 -10.44
CA GLU A 98 -13.06 -7.34 -10.76
C GLU A 98 -12.30 -6.18 -11.44
N ILE A 99 -11.16 -5.76 -10.89
CA ILE A 99 -10.33 -4.70 -11.47
C ILE A 99 -9.86 -5.11 -12.88
N ALA A 100 -9.36 -6.34 -13.05
CA ALA A 100 -8.90 -6.82 -14.36
C ALA A 100 -10.03 -6.85 -15.40
N ARG A 101 -11.24 -7.25 -15.01
CA ARG A 101 -12.40 -7.26 -15.87
C ARG A 101 -12.79 -5.84 -16.32
N ARG A 102 -12.79 -4.87 -15.42
CA ARG A 102 -13.14 -3.46 -15.69
C ARG A 102 -12.08 -2.80 -16.60
N LEU A 103 -10.80 -2.99 -16.30
CA LEU A 103 -9.72 -2.51 -17.18
C LEU A 103 -9.77 -3.14 -18.58
N ALA A 104 -10.05 -4.44 -18.69
CA ALA A 104 -10.21 -5.12 -19.98
C ALA A 104 -11.44 -4.62 -20.77
N ALA A 105 -12.44 -4.08 -20.10
CA ALA A 105 -13.60 -3.42 -20.71
C ALA A 105 -13.30 -1.97 -21.14
N GLY A 106 -12.09 -1.47 -20.88
CA GLY A 106 -11.66 -0.11 -21.25
C GLY A 106 -12.00 0.95 -20.20
N GLU A 107 -12.38 0.56 -18.99
CA GLU A 107 -12.64 1.51 -17.91
C GLU A 107 -11.30 2.10 -17.40
N PRO A 108 -11.20 3.44 -17.26
CA PRO A 108 -10.00 4.05 -16.70
C PRO A 108 -9.76 3.64 -15.25
N VAL A 109 -8.51 3.40 -14.85
CA VAL A 109 -8.18 2.96 -13.48
C VAL A 109 -8.63 3.97 -12.42
N GLU A 110 -8.60 5.26 -12.73
CA GLU A 110 -9.00 6.35 -11.86
C GLU A 110 -10.50 6.35 -11.52
N SER A 111 -11.32 5.70 -12.36
CA SER A 111 -12.76 5.55 -12.12
C SER A 111 -13.10 4.34 -11.25
N ILE A 112 -12.14 3.44 -11.02
CA ILE A 112 -12.33 2.23 -10.20
C ILE A 112 -12.16 2.58 -8.71
N THR A 113 -13.19 3.20 -8.14
CA THR A 113 -13.15 3.72 -6.75
C THR A 113 -14.10 2.99 -5.79
N ASP A 114 -14.88 2.04 -6.30
CA ASP A 114 -15.98 1.35 -5.61
C ASP A 114 -15.74 -0.15 -5.40
N VAL A 115 -14.51 -0.61 -5.59
CA VAL A 115 -14.14 -2.01 -5.32
C VAL A 115 -13.70 -2.15 -3.87
N ASP A 116 -14.41 -2.96 -3.09
CA ASP A 116 -14.06 -3.23 -1.70
C ASP A 116 -12.65 -3.83 -1.58
N GLY A 117 -11.93 -3.43 -0.54
CA GLY A 117 -10.55 -3.90 -0.33
C GLY A 117 -9.53 -3.18 -1.20
N THR A 118 -9.87 -2.02 -1.74
CA THR A 118 -8.93 -1.16 -2.47
C THR A 118 -8.63 0.15 -1.74
N CYS A 119 -7.50 0.76 -2.09
CA CYS A 119 -7.10 2.06 -1.61
C CYS A 119 -6.43 2.83 -2.76
N TYR A 120 -6.76 4.11 -2.91
CA TYR A 120 -6.29 4.97 -3.99
C TYR A 120 -6.05 6.39 -3.49
N LEU A 121 -5.32 7.16 -4.26
CA LEU A 121 -5.14 8.60 -4.02
C LEU A 121 -6.24 9.38 -4.75
N THR A 122 -6.79 10.37 -4.08
CA THR A 122 -7.80 11.27 -4.65
C THR A 122 -7.60 12.69 -4.17
N ASP A 123 -8.20 13.64 -4.82
CA ASP A 123 -8.25 15.04 -4.38
C ASP A 123 -9.48 15.33 -3.51
N PHE A 124 -9.56 16.54 -2.98
CA PHE A 124 -10.64 16.95 -2.08
C PHE A 124 -12.00 17.08 -2.78
N ASP A 125 -12.04 17.26 -4.09
CA ASP A 125 -13.27 17.44 -4.86
C ASP A 125 -13.94 16.10 -5.18
N HIS A 126 -13.19 14.98 -5.08
CA HIS A 126 -13.66 13.63 -5.39
C HIS A 126 -13.72 12.71 -4.17
N LEU A 127 -13.82 13.29 -2.97
CA LEU A 127 -13.98 12.50 -1.75
C LEU A 127 -15.33 11.77 -1.71
N PRO A 128 -15.39 10.55 -1.12
CA PRO A 128 -16.66 9.84 -0.90
C PRO A 128 -17.64 10.69 -0.08
N GLU A 129 -18.95 10.52 -0.31
CA GLU A 129 -19.97 11.24 0.45
C GLU A 129 -19.96 10.88 1.96
N LYS A 130 -19.59 9.65 2.28
CA LYS A 130 -19.53 9.14 3.66
C LYS A 130 -18.19 8.45 3.90
N TYR A 131 -17.47 8.90 4.90
CA TYR A 131 -16.20 8.31 5.29
C TYR A 131 -15.86 8.61 6.75
N VAL A 132 -14.95 7.83 7.30
CA VAL A 132 -14.31 8.11 8.58
C VAL A 132 -13.01 8.87 8.31
N GLU A 133 -12.89 10.06 8.87
CA GLU A 133 -11.68 10.87 8.71
C GLU A 133 -10.54 10.33 9.59
N CYS A 134 -9.40 10.11 8.99
CA CYS A 134 -8.15 9.78 9.64
C CYS A 134 -7.19 10.97 9.52
N ALA A 135 -6.45 11.26 10.59
CA ALA A 135 -5.47 12.36 10.57
C ALA A 135 -4.44 12.15 9.46
N GLY A 136 -4.14 13.22 8.71
CA GLY A 136 -3.24 13.21 7.57
C GLY A 136 -1.79 12.93 7.92
N PHE A 137 -0.99 12.61 6.91
CA PHE A 137 0.41 12.20 7.05
C PHE A 137 1.24 13.16 7.92
N ARG A 138 1.19 14.46 7.66
CA ARG A 138 1.97 15.45 8.40
C ARG A 138 1.67 15.44 9.91
N LYS A 139 0.38 15.26 10.25
CA LYS A 139 -0.07 15.21 11.65
C LYS A 139 0.38 13.92 12.32
N VAL A 140 0.17 12.77 11.69
CA VAL A 140 0.57 11.46 12.27
C VAL A 140 2.08 11.31 12.36
N ALA A 141 2.83 11.90 11.45
CA ALA A 141 4.30 11.90 11.49
C ALA A 141 4.89 12.72 12.63
N SER A 142 4.18 13.77 13.08
CA SER A 142 4.66 14.66 14.14
C SER A 142 4.06 14.40 15.53
N ASP A 143 3.00 13.58 15.63
CA ASP A 143 2.22 13.36 16.85
C ASP A 143 1.89 11.87 17.04
N LYS A 144 2.56 11.23 18.01
CA LYS A 144 2.39 9.82 18.34
C LYS A 144 0.95 9.47 18.76
N VAL A 145 0.23 10.40 19.40
CA VAL A 145 -1.16 10.19 19.80
C VAL A 145 -2.07 10.22 18.58
N ALA A 146 -1.83 11.14 17.63
CA ALA A 146 -2.54 11.16 16.36
C ALA A 146 -2.27 9.88 15.56
N TYR A 147 -1.03 9.41 15.53
CA TYR A 147 -0.66 8.14 14.90
C TYR A 147 -1.41 6.96 15.52
N ALA A 148 -1.43 6.83 16.86
CA ALA A 148 -2.15 5.76 17.55
C ALA A 148 -3.65 5.80 17.26
N LYS A 149 -4.27 6.99 17.21
CA LYS A 149 -5.67 7.15 16.82
C LYS A 149 -5.92 6.72 15.37
N ALA A 150 -5.03 7.09 14.45
CA ALA A 150 -5.11 6.68 13.06
C ALA A 150 -5.05 5.15 12.91
N CYS A 151 -4.13 4.49 13.61
CA CYS A 151 -4.07 3.03 13.65
C CYS A 151 -5.36 2.41 14.20
N ARG A 152 -5.94 3.00 15.27
CA ARG A 152 -7.19 2.52 15.85
C ARG A 152 -8.35 2.63 14.87
N ILE A 153 -8.49 3.76 14.17
CA ILE A 153 -9.51 3.95 13.13
C ILE A 153 -9.39 2.87 12.05
N GLN A 154 -8.17 2.60 11.58
CA GLN A 154 -7.94 1.55 10.58
C GLN A 154 -8.35 0.17 11.09
N MET A 155 -8.00 -0.18 12.34
CA MET A 155 -8.37 -1.47 12.94
C MET A 155 -9.88 -1.63 13.09
N ASP A 156 -10.58 -0.58 13.52
CA ASP A 156 -12.03 -0.63 13.77
C ASP A 156 -12.86 -0.69 12.48
N ASN A 157 -12.27 -0.34 11.31
CA ASN A 157 -12.98 -0.26 10.04
C ASN A 157 -12.40 -1.18 8.94
N GLN A 158 -11.58 -2.17 9.29
CA GLN A 158 -11.00 -3.09 8.30
C GLN A 158 -11.89 -4.31 7.97
N ASP A 159 -13.02 -4.45 8.61
CA ASP A 159 -13.90 -5.62 8.47
C ASP A 159 -14.69 -5.53 7.16
N LEU A 160 -14.58 -6.54 6.30
CA LEU A 160 -15.19 -6.58 4.96
C LEU A 160 -16.73 -6.49 4.94
N GLY A 161 -17.39 -6.77 6.07
CA GLY A 161 -18.85 -6.76 6.16
C GLY A 161 -19.45 -5.50 6.81
N SER A 162 -18.66 -4.73 7.54
CA SER A 162 -19.11 -3.57 8.32
C SER A 162 -18.16 -2.39 8.25
N GLY A 163 -17.05 -2.53 7.53
CA GLY A 163 -16.06 -1.49 7.38
C GLY A 163 -16.62 -0.25 6.68
N GLN A 164 -16.12 0.90 7.07
CA GLN A 164 -16.42 2.17 6.43
C GLN A 164 -15.22 2.63 5.60
N ILE A 165 -15.47 3.46 4.60
CA ILE A 165 -14.40 4.11 3.86
C ILE A 165 -13.61 5.00 4.83
N ILE A 166 -12.28 4.86 4.83
CA ILE A 166 -11.38 5.70 5.61
C ILE A 166 -10.67 6.67 4.66
N VAL A 167 -10.67 7.95 5.01
CA VAL A 167 -9.91 8.97 4.28
C VAL A 167 -8.84 9.55 5.19
N GLN A 168 -7.59 9.46 4.76
CA GLN A 168 -6.45 10.12 5.39
C GLN A 168 -6.10 11.39 4.62
N LYS A 169 -6.30 12.56 5.23
CA LYS A 169 -6.13 13.88 4.59
C LYS A 169 -4.75 14.48 4.85
#